data_ba557d05cf1e1c3e334c36aa3463ad79
#
_entry.id   ba557d05cf1e1c3e334c36aa3463ad79
#
_cell.length_a   1.000
_cell.length_b   1.000
_cell.length_c   1.000
_cell.angle_alpha   90.00
_cell.angle_beta   90.00
_cell.angle_gamma   90.00
#
_symmetry.space_group_name_H-M   'P 1'
#
loop_
_entity.id
_entity.type
_entity.pdbx_description
1 polymer ?
#
loop_
_entity_poly.entity_id
_entity_poly.type
_entity_poly.pdbx_seq_one_letter_code
_entity_poly.pdbx_strand_id
1 'polypeptide(L)'
;MNDLALGLIALIVAAVPVSLGVLLLADGAGLDGAGRTRRRIRIALAVLAVPAVAWTGVAAWGWAGAAHLEPLCQAFATPEYRATTRVQPGDILLDAVPTASPPPAWTRAFGAQLITDPASSAAAAAPLELEVRRLTHHQSFWFKVEMERFRLLQRQWGSVLAEGDEIWITAGRARYHCGLVSGRHTVRAERSPWPGGDGVAKFVERGRQPSARR
;
A
#
# COMPACT_ATOMS: atom_id res chain seq x y z
N MET A 1 -18.23 1.00 -0.21
CA MET A 1 -18.84 0.53 1.06
C MET A 1 -18.62 1.64 2.06
N ASN A 2 -19.69 2.16 2.70
CA ASN A 2 -19.57 3.33 3.58
C ASN A 2 -18.81 2.95 4.86
N ASP A 3 -17.95 3.86 5.35
CA ASP A 3 -17.18 3.69 6.59
C ASP A 3 -18.08 3.30 7.80
N LEU A 4 -19.35 3.70 7.74
CA LEU A 4 -20.40 3.36 8.69
C LEU A 4 -20.71 1.85 8.73
N ALA A 5 -20.72 1.17 7.59
CA ALA A 5 -20.99 -0.27 7.51
C ALA A 5 -19.81 -1.08 8.07
N LEU A 6 -18.58 -0.65 7.85
CA LEU A 6 -17.37 -1.26 8.40
C LEU A 6 -17.28 -1.07 9.92
N GLY A 7 -17.64 0.13 10.40
CA GLY A 7 -17.74 0.43 11.83
C GLY A 7 -18.77 -0.45 12.53
N LEU A 8 -19.92 -0.69 11.90
CA LEU A 8 -20.98 -1.55 12.44
C LEU A 8 -20.54 -3.01 12.51
N ILE A 9 -19.86 -3.52 11.48
CA ILE A 9 -19.31 -4.88 11.47
C ILE A 9 -18.27 -5.06 12.58
N ALA A 10 -17.36 -4.11 12.74
CA ALA A 10 -16.36 -4.15 13.81
C ALA A 10 -16.99 -4.13 15.21
N LEU A 11 -18.05 -3.33 15.38
CA LEU A 11 -18.78 -3.23 16.64
C LEU A 11 -19.54 -4.52 16.95
N ILE A 12 -20.15 -5.16 15.97
CA ILE A 12 -20.82 -6.46 16.11
C ILE A 12 -19.80 -7.55 16.46
N VAL A 13 -18.66 -7.59 15.76
CA VAL A 13 -17.59 -8.57 16.01
C VAL A 13 -16.98 -8.41 17.41
N ALA A 14 -16.89 -7.18 17.93
CA ALA A 14 -16.42 -6.92 19.29
C ALA A 14 -17.48 -7.17 20.36
N ALA A 15 -18.75 -6.89 20.08
CA ALA A 15 -19.85 -7.03 21.05
C ALA A 15 -20.24 -8.49 21.35
N VAL A 16 -20.12 -9.38 20.35
CA VAL A 16 -20.49 -10.80 20.49
C VAL A 16 -19.68 -11.52 21.58
N PRO A 17 -18.34 -11.46 21.64
CA PRO A 17 -17.58 -12.14 22.69
C PRO A 17 -17.77 -11.53 24.07
N VAL A 18 -17.98 -10.20 24.15
CA VAL A 18 -18.26 -9.53 25.43
C VAL A 18 -19.61 -9.96 25.97
N SER A 19 -20.65 -10.00 25.14
CA SER A 19 -21.98 -10.44 25.55
C SER A 19 -21.99 -11.91 25.96
N LEU A 20 -21.26 -12.75 25.22
CA LEU A 20 -21.12 -14.18 25.56
C LEU A 20 -20.36 -14.35 26.89
N GLY A 21 -19.32 -13.59 27.13
CA GLY A 21 -18.56 -13.59 28.39
C GLY A 21 -19.40 -13.18 29.59
N VAL A 22 -20.22 -12.15 29.45
CA VAL A 22 -21.14 -11.68 30.51
C VAL A 22 -22.23 -12.72 30.79
N LEU A 23 -22.84 -13.31 29.77
CA LEU A 23 -23.83 -14.38 29.94
C LEU A 23 -23.25 -15.62 30.63
N LEU A 24 -22.01 -15.99 30.31
CA LEU A 24 -21.34 -17.14 30.93
C LEU A 24 -20.95 -16.88 32.41
N LEU A 25 -20.73 -15.63 32.78
CA LEU A 25 -20.46 -15.23 34.17
C LEU A 25 -21.73 -15.15 35.01
N ALA A 26 -22.84 -14.71 34.41
CA ALA A 26 -24.11 -14.53 35.14
C ALA A 26 -24.78 -15.86 35.52
N ASP A 27 -24.57 -16.93 34.77
CA ASP A 27 -25.20 -18.25 34.95
C ASP A 27 -24.53 -19.12 36.04
N GLY A 28 -23.64 -18.53 36.86
CA GLY A 28 -22.69 -19.27 37.71
C GLY A 28 -23.01 -19.43 39.17
N ALA A 29 -24.14 -18.92 39.66
CA ALA A 29 -24.49 -19.00 41.08
C ALA A 29 -25.44 -20.18 41.32
N GLY A 30 -24.93 -21.32 41.81
CA GLY A 30 -25.77 -22.40 42.36
C GLY A 30 -25.69 -23.77 41.69
N LEU A 31 -24.55 -24.22 41.18
CA LEU A 31 -24.47 -25.45 40.40
C LEU A 31 -23.83 -26.64 41.12
N ASP A 32 -24.47 -27.81 41.01
CA ASP A 32 -23.99 -29.13 41.38
C ASP A 32 -22.79 -29.60 40.57
N GLY A 33 -22.16 -30.75 40.89
CA GLY A 33 -20.91 -31.22 40.28
C GLY A 33 -20.92 -31.30 38.74
N ALA A 34 -22.05 -31.69 38.12
CA ALA A 34 -22.21 -31.70 36.66
C ALA A 34 -22.24 -30.28 36.07
N GLY A 35 -22.77 -29.33 36.80
CA GLY A 35 -22.76 -27.93 36.46
C GLY A 35 -21.36 -27.32 36.44
N ARG A 36 -20.48 -27.71 37.33
CA ARG A 36 -19.07 -27.29 37.38
C ARG A 36 -18.28 -27.71 36.14
N THR A 37 -18.53 -28.93 35.63
CA THR A 37 -17.87 -29.41 34.41
C THR A 37 -18.35 -28.64 33.19
N ARG A 38 -19.65 -28.41 33.06
CA ARG A 38 -20.23 -27.61 31.94
C ARG A 38 -19.69 -26.14 32.01
N ARG A 39 -19.56 -25.56 33.19
CA ARG A 39 -18.99 -24.22 33.35
C ARG A 39 -17.53 -24.16 32.89
N ARG A 40 -16.69 -25.16 33.27
CA ARG A 40 -15.29 -25.24 32.81
C ARG A 40 -15.20 -25.34 31.30
N ILE A 41 -16.01 -26.13 30.65
CA ILE A 41 -16.07 -26.25 29.18
C ILE A 41 -16.46 -24.92 28.54
N ARG A 42 -17.49 -24.25 29.07
CA ARG A 42 -17.92 -22.95 28.54
C ARG A 42 -16.86 -21.87 28.70
N ILE A 43 -16.16 -21.81 29.84
CA ILE A 43 -15.05 -20.88 30.06
C ILE A 43 -13.90 -21.18 29.07
N ALA A 44 -13.55 -22.45 28.88
CA ALA A 44 -12.53 -22.86 27.94
C ALA A 44 -12.89 -22.46 26.49
N LEU A 45 -14.15 -22.67 26.09
CA LEU A 45 -14.64 -22.25 24.78
C LEU A 45 -14.62 -20.72 24.63
N ALA A 46 -14.99 -19.96 25.65
CA ALA A 46 -14.94 -18.51 25.62
C ALA A 46 -13.50 -18.00 25.50
N VAL A 47 -12.57 -18.60 26.26
CA VAL A 47 -11.13 -18.25 26.20
C VAL A 47 -10.55 -18.52 24.83
N LEU A 48 -10.96 -19.58 24.16
CA LEU A 48 -10.53 -19.87 22.77
C LEU A 48 -11.25 -19.01 21.72
N ALA A 49 -12.53 -18.68 21.95
CA ALA A 49 -13.30 -17.87 21.02
C ALA A 49 -12.80 -16.41 20.94
N VAL A 50 -12.38 -15.82 22.05
CA VAL A 50 -11.90 -14.42 22.07
C VAL A 50 -10.73 -14.20 21.12
N PRO A 51 -9.61 -14.96 21.20
CA PRO A 51 -8.51 -14.77 20.27
C PRO A 51 -8.89 -15.12 18.81
N ALA A 52 -9.75 -16.11 18.59
CA ALA A 52 -10.22 -16.47 17.26
C ALA A 52 -11.03 -15.32 16.62
N VAL A 53 -11.93 -14.69 17.38
CA VAL A 53 -12.72 -13.54 16.91
C VAL A 53 -11.83 -12.32 16.69
N ALA A 54 -10.89 -12.06 17.60
CA ALA A 54 -9.93 -10.97 17.41
C ALA A 54 -9.09 -11.17 16.14
N TRP A 55 -8.64 -12.39 15.91
CA TRP A 55 -7.83 -12.72 14.72
C TRP A 55 -8.64 -12.61 13.43
N THR A 56 -9.87 -13.12 13.41
CA THR A 56 -10.78 -13.00 12.25
C THR A 56 -11.14 -11.53 12.00
N GLY A 57 -11.32 -10.72 13.05
CA GLY A 57 -11.56 -9.29 12.93
C GLY A 57 -10.39 -8.55 12.27
N VAL A 58 -9.16 -8.86 12.68
CA VAL A 58 -7.95 -8.28 12.07
C VAL A 58 -7.80 -8.72 10.61
N ALA A 59 -8.06 -10.00 10.32
CA ALA A 59 -8.01 -10.52 8.95
C ALA A 59 -9.09 -9.90 8.06
N ALA A 60 -10.32 -9.77 8.56
CA ALA A 60 -11.41 -9.12 7.86
C ALA A 60 -11.12 -7.63 7.57
N TRP A 61 -10.49 -6.95 8.51
CA TRP A 61 -10.05 -5.57 8.32
C TRP A 61 -8.99 -5.45 7.22
N GLY A 62 -7.99 -6.33 7.22
CA GLY A 62 -7.00 -6.37 6.15
C GLY A 62 -7.65 -6.63 4.78
N TRP A 63 -8.58 -7.59 4.71
CA TRP A 63 -9.31 -7.90 3.49
C TRP A 63 -10.18 -6.72 3.00
N ALA A 64 -10.85 -6.03 3.92
CA ALA A 64 -11.60 -4.83 3.60
C ALA A 64 -10.70 -3.72 3.04
N GLY A 65 -9.45 -3.59 3.55
CA GLY A 65 -8.44 -2.70 3.02
C GLY A 65 -8.07 -3.03 1.58
N ALA A 66 -7.85 -4.31 1.26
CA ALA A 66 -7.57 -4.76 -0.11
C ALA A 66 -8.74 -4.45 -1.04
N ALA A 67 -9.98 -4.73 -0.62
CA ALA A 67 -11.18 -4.44 -1.40
C ALA A 67 -11.39 -2.93 -1.64
N HIS A 68 -10.97 -2.09 -0.69
CA HIS A 68 -11.03 -0.64 -0.85
C HIS A 68 -9.96 -0.11 -1.83
N LEU A 69 -8.80 -0.76 -1.89
CA LEU A 69 -7.73 -0.39 -2.79
C LEU A 69 -8.06 -0.72 -4.26
N GLU A 70 -8.78 -1.79 -4.52
CA GLU A 70 -9.05 -2.28 -5.88
C GLU A 70 -9.61 -1.22 -6.85
N PRO A 71 -10.67 -0.44 -6.51
CA PRO A 71 -11.17 0.60 -7.41
C PRO A 71 -10.17 1.73 -7.63
N LEU A 72 -9.33 2.05 -6.64
CA LEU A 72 -8.27 3.05 -6.80
C LEU A 72 -7.19 2.54 -7.76
N CYS A 73 -6.83 1.27 -7.67
CA CYS A 73 -5.89 0.64 -8.59
C CYS A 73 -6.41 0.68 -10.03
N GLN A 74 -7.69 0.37 -10.24
CA GLN A 74 -8.29 0.43 -11.57
C GLN A 74 -8.29 1.84 -12.16
N ALA A 75 -8.49 2.86 -11.31
CA ALA A 75 -8.56 4.25 -11.75
C ALA A 75 -7.19 4.88 -12.02
N PHE A 76 -6.17 4.57 -11.21
CA PHE A 76 -4.94 5.37 -11.18
C PHE A 76 -3.65 4.58 -11.41
N ALA A 77 -3.64 3.25 -11.27
CA ALA A 77 -2.41 2.48 -11.31
C ALA A 77 -1.85 2.19 -12.72
N THR A 78 -2.40 2.80 -13.76
CA THR A 78 -1.89 2.60 -15.13
C THR A 78 -0.92 3.71 -15.49
N PRO A 79 0.37 3.41 -15.70
CA PRO A 79 1.31 4.40 -16.17
C PRO A 79 0.95 4.91 -17.57
N GLU A 80 1.03 6.21 -17.77
CA GLU A 80 0.92 6.85 -19.06
C GLU A 80 2.31 7.09 -19.65
N TYR A 81 2.51 6.70 -20.89
CA TYR A 81 3.76 6.91 -21.63
C TYR A 81 3.51 7.88 -22.77
N ARG A 82 4.23 9.02 -22.77
CA ARG A 82 4.00 10.15 -23.70
C ARG A 82 5.16 10.41 -24.63
N ALA A 83 6.24 9.64 -24.54
CA ALA A 83 7.37 9.83 -25.46
C ALA A 83 6.92 9.64 -26.90
N THR A 84 7.17 10.62 -27.75
CA THR A 84 6.88 10.58 -29.20
C THR A 84 8.04 10.03 -30.00
N THR A 85 9.24 10.15 -29.46
CA THR A 85 10.49 9.65 -30.05
C THR A 85 11.27 8.90 -28.99
N ARG A 86 12.15 7.99 -29.44
CA ARG A 86 13.01 7.25 -28.53
C ARG A 86 14.01 8.19 -27.85
N VAL A 87 14.01 8.23 -26.54
CA VAL A 87 14.96 9.00 -25.75
C VAL A 87 16.18 8.14 -25.43
N GLN A 88 17.39 8.68 -25.68
CA GLN A 88 18.62 7.95 -25.40
C GLN A 88 18.79 7.67 -23.90
N PRO A 89 19.43 6.54 -23.55
CA PRO A 89 19.83 6.29 -22.18
C PRO A 89 20.79 7.40 -21.69
N GLY A 90 20.64 7.78 -20.45
CA GLY A 90 21.50 8.79 -19.80
C GLY A 90 21.28 8.81 -18.31
N ASP A 91 22.03 9.65 -17.65
CA ASP A 91 21.92 9.84 -16.20
C ASP A 91 20.54 10.41 -15.84
N ILE A 92 20.07 10.01 -14.67
CA ILE A 92 18.75 10.33 -14.15
C ILE A 92 18.94 11.05 -12.84
N LEU A 93 18.56 12.31 -12.78
CA LEU A 93 18.47 13.03 -11.53
C LEU A 93 17.22 12.58 -10.77
N LEU A 94 17.38 12.14 -9.53
CA LEU A 94 16.26 11.84 -8.66
C LEU A 94 15.85 13.13 -7.93
N ASP A 95 14.70 13.69 -8.27
CA ASP A 95 14.02 14.72 -7.53
C ASP A 95 12.91 14.11 -6.67
N ALA A 96 13.28 13.69 -5.47
CA ALA A 96 12.36 13.14 -4.50
C ALA A 96 12.08 14.15 -3.39
N VAL A 97 10.89 14.06 -2.79
CA VAL A 97 10.60 14.82 -1.56
C VAL A 97 11.68 14.53 -0.51
N PRO A 98 12.27 15.55 0.14
CA PRO A 98 13.54 15.47 0.90
C PRO A 98 13.59 14.51 2.10
N THR A 99 12.58 13.74 2.35
CA THR A 99 12.45 12.92 3.56
C THR A 99 12.96 11.50 3.45
N ALA A 100 13.39 11.05 2.29
CA ALA A 100 13.84 9.67 2.16
C ALA A 100 14.97 9.52 1.15
N SER A 101 16.10 9.02 1.62
CA SER A 101 17.12 8.46 0.72
C SER A 101 16.48 7.37 -0.15
N PRO A 102 16.84 7.28 -1.44
CA PRO A 102 16.31 6.23 -2.30
C PRO A 102 16.63 4.85 -1.70
N PRO A 103 15.70 3.90 -1.78
CA PRO A 103 15.94 2.58 -1.25
C PRO A 103 17.16 1.93 -1.94
N PRO A 104 17.92 1.08 -1.24
CA PRO A 104 19.05 0.35 -1.84
C PRO A 104 18.68 -0.45 -3.10
N ALA A 105 17.40 -0.84 -3.24
CA ALA A 105 16.89 -1.51 -4.43
C ALA A 105 16.93 -0.61 -5.67
N TRP A 106 16.71 0.69 -5.52
CA TRP A 106 16.77 1.64 -6.64
C TRP A 106 18.21 1.87 -7.09
N THR A 107 19.12 2.08 -6.15
CA THR A 107 20.55 2.23 -6.48
C THR A 107 21.11 1.01 -7.18
N ARG A 108 20.65 -0.19 -6.84
CA ARG A 108 21.02 -1.41 -7.57
C ARG A 108 20.42 -1.48 -8.98
N ALA A 109 19.16 -1.08 -9.15
CA ALA A 109 18.48 -1.16 -10.44
C ALA A 109 19.01 -0.14 -11.46
N PHE A 110 19.37 1.06 -11.02
CA PHE A 110 19.86 2.13 -11.87
C PHE A 110 21.38 2.23 -11.89
N GLY A 111 22.08 1.66 -10.93
CA GLY A 111 23.53 1.75 -10.81
C GLY A 111 24.03 3.19 -10.70
N ALA A 112 25.13 3.49 -11.36
CA ALA A 112 25.74 4.81 -11.38
C ALA A 112 24.93 5.88 -12.15
N GLN A 113 23.89 5.47 -12.87
CA GLN A 113 23.04 6.41 -13.60
C GLN A 113 22.06 7.18 -12.71
N LEU A 114 21.80 6.72 -11.48
CA LEU A 114 20.92 7.43 -10.54
C LEU A 114 21.70 8.47 -9.75
N ILE A 115 21.46 9.73 -10.03
CA ILE A 115 22.07 10.85 -9.32
C ILE A 115 21.11 11.32 -8.24
N THR A 116 21.56 11.26 -7.00
CA THR A 116 20.76 11.59 -5.82
C THR A 116 21.14 12.94 -5.20
N ASP A 117 22.28 13.48 -5.56
CA ASP A 117 22.74 14.80 -5.10
C ASP A 117 22.48 15.86 -6.17
N PRO A 118 21.49 16.75 -5.96
CA PRO A 118 21.12 17.77 -6.93
C PRO A 118 22.20 18.86 -7.09
N ALA A 119 23.14 18.98 -6.13
CA ALA A 119 24.21 19.96 -6.19
C ALA A 119 25.44 19.48 -6.98
N SER A 120 25.46 18.20 -7.37
CA SER A 120 26.58 17.62 -8.10
C SER A 120 26.66 18.14 -9.54
N SER A 121 27.86 18.19 -10.10
CA SER A 121 28.08 18.52 -11.53
C SER A 121 27.38 17.50 -12.44
N ALA A 122 27.30 16.25 -12.03
CA ALA A 122 26.58 15.21 -12.74
C ALA A 122 25.06 15.50 -12.81
N ALA A 123 24.47 16.04 -11.74
CA ALA A 123 23.08 16.47 -11.73
C ALA A 123 22.81 17.59 -12.74
N ALA A 124 23.74 18.53 -12.89
CA ALA A 124 23.60 19.59 -13.88
C ALA A 124 23.60 19.06 -15.32
N ALA A 125 24.36 17.99 -15.59
CA ALA A 125 24.49 17.37 -16.91
C ALA A 125 23.43 16.30 -17.19
N ALA A 126 22.68 15.83 -16.19
CA ALA A 126 21.70 14.76 -16.35
C ALA A 126 20.59 15.15 -17.33
N PRO A 127 20.37 14.40 -18.41
CA PRO A 127 19.35 14.69 -19.41
C PRO A 127 17.93 14.36 -18.93
N LEU A 128 17.81 13.48 -17.94
CA LEU A 128 16.54 12.99 -17.43
C LEU A 128 16.38 13.33 -15.95
N GLU A 129 15.13 13.47 -15.54
CA GLU A 129 14.75 13.69 -14.15
C GLU A 129 13.59 12.76 -13.77
N LEU A 130 13.75 12.05 -12.67
CA LEU A 130 12.70 11.26 -12.07
C LEU A 130 12.16 12.01 -10.84
N GLU A 131 11.05 12.68 -11.05
CA GLU A 131 10.32 13.38 -10.00
C GLU A 131 9.48 12.38 -9.22
N VAL A 132 9.58 12.40 -7.89
CA VAL A 132 8.74 11.59 -7.00
C VAL A 132 8.05 12.50 -5.99
N ARG A 133 6.73 12.55 -6.06
CA ARG A 133 5.90 13.37 -5.16
C ARG A 133 4.96 12.49 -4.37
N ARG A 134 4.97 12.69 -3.06
CA ARG A 134 3.99 12.03 -2.19
C ARG A 134 2.73 12.88 -2.11
N LEU A 135 1.60 12.25 -2.43
CA LEU A 135 0.29 12.84 -2.32
C LEU A 135 -0.46 12.11 -1.21
N THR A 136 -0.82 12.82 -0.14
CA THR A 136 -1.69 12.23 0.88
C THR A 136 -3.11 12.29 0.34
N HIS A 137 -3.66 11.13 0.00
CA HIS A 137 -4.98 11.09 -0.64
C HIS A 137 -6.11 11.06 0.39
N HIS A 138 -6.03 10.21 1.40
CA HIS A 138 -7.09 10.10 2.42
C HIS A 138 -6.53 9.45 3.69
N GLN A 139 -6.95 9.97 4.83
CA GLN A 139 -6.67 9.34 6.12
C GLN A 139 -7.98 9.26 6.91
N SER A 140 -8.44 8.04 7.15
CA SER A 140 -9.55 7.75 8.05
C SER A 140 -9.04 7.00 9.28
N PHE A 141 -9.89 6.80 10.27
CA PHE A 141 -9.57 5.98 11.43
C PHE A 141 -9.22 4.53 11.03
N TRP A 142 -9.81 4.03 9.94
CA TRP A 142 -9.70 2.63 9.51
C TRP A 142 -8.60 2.39 8.48
N PHE A 143 -8.40 3.36 7.58
CA PHE A 143 -7.49 3.22 6.44
C PHE A 143 -6.67 4.49 6.26
N LYS A 144 -5.39 4.28 5.94
CA LYS A 144 -4.53 5.33 5.43
C LYS A 144 -4.22 5.02 3.98
N VAL A 145 -4.61 5.90 3.07
CA VAL A 145 -4.30 5.82 1.65
C VAL A 145 -3.22 6.84 1.34
N GLU A 146 -2.11 6.36 0.85
CA GLU A 146 -0.99 7.17 0.38
C GLU A 146 -0.81 6.93 -1.12
N MET A 147 -0.52 7.98 -1.85
CA MET A 147 -0.23 7.92 -3.27
C MET A 147 1.11 8.58 -3.51
N GLU A 148 1.97 7.93 -4.27
CA GLU A 148 3.22 8.49 -4.76
C GLU A 148 3.15 8.60 -6.28
N ARG A 149 3.32 9.81 -6.78
CA ARG A 149 3.35 10.09 -8.21
C ARG A 149 4.77 10.09 -8.70
N PHE A 150 5.01 9.38 -9.76
CA PHE A 150 6.27 9.27 -10.49
C PHE A 150 6.13 9.95 -11.83
N ARG A 151 7.04 10.86 -12.14
CA ARG A 151 7.10 11.54 -13.43
C ARG A 151 8.52 11.45 -13.98
N LEU A 152 8.66 10.90 -15.16
CA LEU A 152 9.91 10.94 -15.90
C LEU A 152 9.88 12.14 -16.83
N LEU A 153 10.82 13.04 -16.64
CA LEU A 153 10.94 14.29 -17.37
C LEU A 153 12.21 14.31 -18.22
N GLN A 154 12.13 14.87 -19.41
CA GLN A 154 13.28 15.27 -20.19
C GLN A 154 13.65 16.71 -19.83
N ARG A 155 14.76 16.89 -19.13
CA ARG A 155 15.11 18.19 -18.52
C ARG A 155 15.30 19.31 -19.53
N GLN A 156 15.92 19.02 -20.68
CA GLN A 156 16.16 20.01 -21.71
C GLN A 156 14.89 20.73 -22.19
N TRP A 157 13.78 20.00 -22.26
CA TRP A 157 12.52 20.51 -22.82
C TRP A 157 11.40 20.62 -21.78
N GLY A 158 11.63 20.19 -20.57
CA GLY A 158 10.61 20.10 -19.52
C GLY A 158 9.44 19.16 -19.87
N SER A 159 9.64 18.29 -20.85
CA SER A 159 8.58 17.42 -21.36
C SER A 159 8.41 16.17 -20.48
N VAL A 160 7.16 15.85 -20.13
CA VAL A 160 6.82 14.62 -19.43
C VAL A 160 6.88 13.46 -20.41
N LEU A 161 7.77 12.51 -20.19
CA LEU A 161 7.92 11.28 -20.99
C LEU A 161 7.02 10.17 -20.50
N ALA A 162 6.87 10.06 -19.19
CA ALA A 162 6.00 9.08 -18.54
C ALA A 162 5.50 9.63 -17.21
N GLU A 163 4.29 9.22 -16.85
CA GLU A 163 3.68 9.53 -15.55
C GLU A 163 2.97 8.27 -15.02
N GLY A 164 3.06 8.02 -13.73
CA GLY A 164 2.41 6.87 -13.11
C GLY A 164 2.35 7.03 -11.61
N ASP A 165 1.37 6.39 -11.03
CA ASP A 165 1.12 6.45 -9.60
C ASP A 165 1.36 5.08 -8.95
N GLU A 166 1.90 5.09 -7.74
CA GLU A 166 1.91 3.96 -6.83
C GLU A 166 1.01 4.28 -5.66
N ILE A 167 0.05 3.40 -5.38
CA ILE A 167 -0.98 3.61 -4.38
C ILE A 167 -0.77 2.60 -3.27
N TRP A 168 -0.80 3.08 -2.04
CA TRP A 168 -0.67 2.29 -0.83
C TRP A 168 -1.89 2.43 0.03
N ILE A 169 -2.36 1.32 0.59
CA ILE A 169 -3.35 1.35 1.67
C ILE A 169 -2.83 0.60 2.87
N THR A 170 -2.92 1.23 4.02
CA THR A 170 -2.62 0.61 5.30
C THR A 170 -3.93 0.37 6.05
N ALA A 171 -4.21 -0.89 6.36
CA ALA A 171 -5.39 -1.34 7.11
C ALA A 171 -4.93 -2.14 8.32
N GLY A 172 -4.88 -1.52 9.48
CA GLY A 172 -4.30 -2.11 10.69
C GLY A 172 -2.84 -2.48 10.49
N ARG A 173 -2.51 -3.79 10.52
CA ARG A 173 -1.15 -4.29 10.27
C ARG A 173 -0.88 -4.67 8.82
N ALA A 174 -1.91 -4.72 8.00
CA ALA A 174 -1.78 -5.06 6.60
C ALA A 174 -1.49 -3.81 5.76
N ARG A 175 -0.62 -3.96 4.79
CA ARG A 175 -0.31 -2.94 3.80
C ARG A 175 -0.40 -3.57 2.41
N TYR A 176 -1.15 -2.92 1.56
CA TYR A 176 -1.36 -3.35 0.18
C TYR A 176 -0.94 -2.23 -0.75
N HIS A 177 -0.54 -2.58 -1.96
CA HIS A 177 -0.18 -1.58 -2.96
C HIS A 177 -0.51 -2.08 -4.36
N CYS A 178 -0.59 -1.12 -5.28
CA CYS A 178 -0.69 -1.33 -6.71
C CYS A 178 -0.08 -0.14 -7.45
N GLY A 179 0.26 -0.34 -8.70
CA GLY A 179 0.82 0.72 -9.55
C GLY A 179 2.04 0.27 -10.33
N LEU A 180 3.10 1.06 -10.33
CA LEU A 180 4.31 0.86 -11.13
C LEU A 180 4.96 -0.51 -10.94
N VAL A 181 4.87 -1.10 -9.76
CA VAL A 181 5.51 -2.39 -9.41
C VAL A 181 4.60 -3.57 -9.69
N SER A 182 3.35 -3.47 -9.26
CA SER A 182 2.41 -4.60 -9.30
C SER A 182 1.56 -4.65 -10.56
N GLY A 183 1.57 -3.59 -11.36
CA GLY A 183 0.72 -3.46 -12.54
C GLY A 183 -0.74 -3.14 -12.19
N ARG A 184 -1.55 -3.02 -13.23
CA ARG A 184 -2.89 -2.41 -13.19
C ARG A 184 -3.91 -3.08 -12.27
N HIS A 185 -3.78 -4.38 -12.03
CA HIS A 185 -4.85 -5.16 -11.38
C HIS A 185 -4.37 -6.01 -10.20
N THR A 186 -3.14 -5.85 -9.78
CA THR A 186 -2.57 -6.70 -8.74
C THR A 186 -2.48 -5.94 -7.44
N VAL A 187 -3.37 -6.26 -6.51
CA VAL A 187 -3.25 -5.82 -5.12
C VAL A 187 -2.34 -6.80 -4.40
N ARG A 188 -1.20 -6.33 -3.94
CA ARG A 188 -0.19 -7.15 -3.27
C ARG A 188 0.03 -6.66 -1.85
N ALA A 189 0.05 -7.58 -0.90
CA ALA A 189 0.51 -7.29 0.45
C ALA A 189 2.03 -7.15 0.46
N GLU A 190 2.56 -6.05 0.97
CA GLU A 190 3.99 -5.80 1.02
C GLU A 190 4.43 -5.21 2.36
N ARG A 191 5.71 -5.47 2.68
CA ARG A 191 6.34 -4.95 3.90
C ARG A 191 7.11 -3.64 3.66
N SER A 192 7.54 -3.39 2.42
CA SER A 192 8.29 -2.19 2.07
C SER A 192 7.36 -1.03 1.70
N PRO A 193 7.63 0.20 2.17
CA PRO A 193 6.89 1.39 1.77
C PRO A 193 7.29 1.92 0.38
N TRP A 194 8.22 1.29 -0.30
CA TRP A 194 8.75 1.77 -1.57
C TRP A 194 8.55 0.75 -2.67
N PRO A 195 8.23 1.19 -3.90
CA PRO A 195 8.21 0.31 -5.05
C PRO A 195 9.57 -0.34 -5.24
N GLY A 196 9.58 -1.59 -5.67
CA GLY A 196 10.81 -2.30 -5.99
C GLY A 196 11.59 -1.59 -7.09
N GLY A 197 12.92 -1.56 -6.98
CA GLY A 197 13.78 -0.88 -7.93
C GLY A 197 13.56 -1.33 -9.38
N ASP A 198 13.30 -2.61 -9.60
CA ASP A 198 13.03 -3.19 -10.92
C ASP A 198 11.74 -2.63 -11.56
N GLY A 199 10.71 -2.36 -10.77
CA GLY A 199 9.47 -1.77 -11.24
C GLY A 199 9.66 -0.35 -11.74
N VAL A 200 10.37 0.46 -10.96
CA VAL A 200 10.70 1.85 -11.32
C VAL A 200 11.66 1.89 -12.52
N ALA A 201 12.65 1.00 -12.57
CA ALA A 201 13.56 0.91 -13.72
C ALA A 201 12.82 0.56 -15.02
N LYS A 202 11.90 -0.41 -14.97
CA LYS A 202 11.04 -0.75 -16.12
C LYS A 202 10.14 0.41 -16.53
N PHE A 203 9.61 1.17 -15.59
CA PHE A 203 8.83 2.37 -15.88
C PHE A 203 9.68 3.41 -16.62
N VAL A 204 10.88 3.68 -16.16
CA VAL A 204 11.82 4.61 -16.79
C VAL A 204 12.22 4.11 -18.19
N GLU A 205 12.54 2.83 -18.33
CA GLU A 205 12.91 2.24 -19.60
C GLU A 205 11.77 2.35 -20.63
N ARG A 206 10.54 2.02 -20.23
CA ARG A 206 9.35 2.18 -21.09
C ARG A 206 9.06 3.64 -21.41
N GLY A 207 9.26 4.55 -20.45
CA GLY A 207 9.07 5.98 -20.65
C GLY A 207 10.04 6.61 -21.68
N ARG A 208 11.16 5.96 -21.95
CA ARG A 208 12.13 6.36 -22.99
C ARG A 208 11.76 5.86 -24.39
N GLN A 209 10.82 4.94 -24.50
CA GLN A 209 10.39 4.37 -25.78
C GLN A 209 9.23 5.16 -26.36
N PRO A 210 9.11 5.25 -27.71
CA PRO A 210 7.95 5.88 -28.30
C PRO A 210 6.67 5.18 -27.83
N SER A 211 5.68 5.97 -27.43
CA SER A 211 4.37 5.43 -27.11
C SER A 211 3.77 4.79 -28.37
N ALA A 212 3.39 3.52 -28.29
CA ALA A 212 2.63 2.91 -29.37
C ALA A 212 1.34 3.75 -29.52
N ARG A 213 1.17 4.40 -30.66
CA ARG A 213 -0.08 5.10 -30.99
C ARG A 213 -1.21 4.05 -30.91
N ARG A 214 -2.11 4.21 -29.95
CA ARG A 214 -3.38 3.49 -29.90
C ARG A 214 -4.35 4.11 -30.88
#